data_01e849e175d8638e7db91889b0f989f5
#
_entry.id   01e849e175d8638e7db91889b0f989f5
#
_cell.length_a   1.000
_cell.length_b   1.000
_cell.length_c   1.000
_cell.angle_alpha   90.00
_cell.angle_beta   90.00
_cell.angle_gamma   90.00
#
_symmetry.space_group_name_H-M   'P 1'
#
loop_
_entity.id
_entity.type
_entity.pdbx_description
1 polymer ?
#
loop_
_entity_poly.entity_id
_entity_poly.type
_entity_poly.pdbx_seq_one_letter_code
_entity_poly.pdbx_strand_id
1 'polypeptide(L)'
;MRVILTLALMAMTAGSAAAQDRLTPDQFLDLVDQRTASFATFPNRQPVGTEQFLSRTRTVWARANGTCAYGVVTTGDGQVCFDYDDDPPGVRHCWVPFLRDARLFVASTSDLGEVQEVIDISDDPVACTQAPIS
;
A
#
# COMPACT_ATOMS: atom_id res chain seq x y z
N MET A 1 30.69 31.35 -53.26
CA MET A 1 30.86 30.47 -52.07
C MET A 1 29.54 30.49 -51.29
N ARG A 2 28.74 29.43 -51.41
CA ARG A 2 27.44 29.33 -50.73
C ARG A 2 27.62 28.45 -49.48
N VAL A 3 27.43 29.03 -48.30
CA VAL A 3 27.45 28.31 -47.03
C VAL A 3 26.06 27.79 -46.78
N ILE A 4 25.90 26.46 -46.79
CA ILE A 4 24.65 25.79 -46.43
C ILE A 4 24.69 25.55 -44.93
N LEU A 5 23.84 26.24 -44.16
CA LEU A 5 23.67 26.11 -42.73
C LEU A 5 22.64 24.96 -42.50
N THR A 6 23.12 23.78 -42.16
CA THR A 6 22.25 22.63 -41.77
C THR A 6 21.81 22.80 -40.32
N LEU A 7 20.53 23.12 -40.09
CA LEU A 7 19.90 23.13 -38.79
C LEU A 7 19.62 21.67 -38.38
N ALA A 8 20.36 21.14 -37.42
CA ALA A 8 20.07 19.87 -36.79
C ALA A 8 18.92 20.03 -35.79
N LEU A 9 17.75 19.46 -36.11
CA LEU A 9 16.57 19.42 -35.24
C LEU A 9 16.78 18.30 -34.20
N MET A 10 17.15 18.65 -32.97
CA MET A 10 17.18 17.68 -31.85
C MET A 10 15.74 17.40 -31.41
N ALA A 11 15.23 16.22 -31.74
CA ALA A 11 13.98 15.72 -31.19
C ALA A 11 14.20 15.33 -29.71
N MET A 12 13.72 16.15 -28.78
CA MET A 12 13.62 15.78 -27.37
C MET A 12 12.50 14.77 -27.22
N THR A 13 12.85 13.49 -27.01
CA THR A 13 11.89 12.49 -26.56
C THR A 13 11.55 12.76 -25.09
N ALA A 14 10.41 13.38 -24.83
CA ALA A 14 9.84 13.49 -23.50
C ALA A 14 9.46 12.07 -23.05
N GLY A 15 10.30 11.45 -22.24
CA GLY A 15 9.95 10.20 -21.56
C GLY A 15 8.75 10.48 -20.67
N SER A 16 7.60 9.82 -20.93
CA SER A 16 6.44 9.86 -20.05
C SER A 16 6.84 9.18 -18.76
N ALA A 17 7.11 9.97 -17.69
CA ALA A 17 7.16 9.43 -16.35
C ALA A 17 5.78 8.86 -16.03
N ALA A 18 5.69 7.56 -15.73
CA ALA A 18 4.43 6.94 -15.32
C ALA A 18 3.90 7.71 -14.11
N ALA A 19 2.74 8.36 -14.28
CA ALA A 19 2.12 9.15 -13.22
C ALA A 19 1.69 8.22 -12.09
N GLN A 20 2.01 8.60 -10.87
CA GLN A 20 1.61 7.91 -9.65
C GLN A 20 0.22 8.45 -9.24
N ASP A 21 -0.82 7.63 -9.36
CA ASP A 21 -2.18 8.01 -9.03
C ASP A 21 -2.47 7.72 -7.54
N ARG A 22 -2.54 8.77 -6.73
CA ARG A 22 -2.90 8.66 -5.31
C ARG A 22 -4.37 8.25 -5.19
N LEU A 23 -4.63 7.22 -4.40
CA LEU A 23 -5.99 6.83 -4.02
C LEU A 23 -6.41 7.56 -2.75
N THR A 24 -7.70 7.84 -2.64
CA THR A 24 -8.26 8.24 -1.35
C THR A 24 -8.32 7.02 -0.41
N PRO A 25 -8.32 7.23 0.92
CA PRO A 25 -8.55 6.13 1.87
C PRO A 25 -9.81 5.32 1.57
N ASP A 26 -10.91 5.97 1.20
CA ASP A 26 -12.15 5.29 0.85
C ASP A 26 -12.00 4.42 -0.40
N GLN A 27 -11.34 4.90 -1.44
CA GLN A 27 -11.06 4.10 -2.64
C GLN A 27 -10.21 2.87 -2.33
N PHE A 28 -9.22 3.01 -1.44
CA PHE A 28 -8.42 1.86 -0.99
C PHE A 28 -9.28 0.87 -0.20
N LEU A 29 -10.06 1.35 0.76
CA LEU A 29 -10.93 0.48 1.56
C LEU A 29 -12.02 -0.21 0.72
N ASP A 30 -12.51 0.41 -0.35
CA ASP A 30 -13.44 -0.23 -1.30
C ASP A 30 -12.82 -1.47 -1.98
N LEU A 31 -11.50 -1.48 -2.18
CA LEU A 31 -10.79 -2.62 -2.78
C LEU A 31 -10.61 -3.79 -1.81
N VAL A 32 -10.48 -3.52 -0.51
CA VAL A 32 -10.07 -4.50 0.50
C VAL A 32 -11.12 -4.83 1.55
N ASP A 33 -12.22 -4.09 1.63
CA ASP A 33 -13.30 -4.32 2.61
C ASP A 33 -13.84 -5.76 2.51
N GLN A 34 -13.87 -6.45 3.66
CA GLN A 34 -14.23 -7.86 3.79
C GLN A 34 -13.36 -8.81 2.93
N ARG A 35 -12.15 -8.40 2.59
CA ARG A 35 -11.18 -9.16 1.82
C ARG A 35 -9.82 -9.22 2.52
N THR A 36 -8.93 -10.00 1.97
CA THR A 36 -7.58 -10.23 2.49
C THR A 36 -6.56 -9.73 1.47
N ALA A 37 -5.68 -8.83 1.88
CA ALA A 37 -4.62 -8.27 1.06
C ALA A 37 -3.25 -8.79 1.52
N SER A 38 -2.44 -9.27 0.59
CA SER A 38 -1.06 -9.70 0.85
C SER A 38 -0.08 -8.63 0.42
N PHE A 39 0.90 -8.35 1.27
CA PHE A 39 1.88 -7.28 1.10
C PHE A 39 3.30 -7.82 0.93
N ALA A 40 4.06 -7.17 0.07
CA ALA A 40 5.49 -7.41 -0.11
C ALA A 40 6.25 -6.09 -0.15
N THR A 41 7.51 -6.09 0.27
CA THR A 41 8.38 -4.92 0.14
C THR A 41 8.60 -4.56 -1.33
N PHE A 42 8.81 -3.29 -1.61
CA PHE A 42 9.17 -2.82 -2.94
C PHE A 42 10.55 -2.13 -2.90
N PRO A 43 11.46 -2.43 -3.86
CA PRO A 43 11.28 -3.28 -5.06
C PRO A 43 11.59 -4.78 -4.84
N ASN A 44 12.06 -5.19 -3.68
CA ASN A 44 12.64 -6.52 -3.46
C ASN A 44 11.61 -7.66 -3.38
N ARG A 45 10.31 -7.34 -3.25
CA ARG A 45 9.17 -8.28 -3.19
C ARG A 45 9.31 -9.36 -2.09
N GLN A 46 9.92 -9.01 -0.96
CA GLN A 46 9.95 -9.90 0.20
C GLN A 46 8.59 -9.87 0.90
N PRO A 47 8.01 -11.03 1.27
CA PRO A 47 6.74 -11.08 1.99
C PRO A 47 6.81 -10.30 3.32
N VAL A 48 5.86 -9.42 3.55
CA VAL A 48 5.71 -8.68 4.81
C VAL A 48 4.65 -9.33 5.68
N GLY A 49 3.50 -9.62 5.10
CA GLY A 49 2.38 -10.23 5.79
C GLY A 49 1.08 -10.11 4.98
N THR A 50 -0.01 -10.51 5.62
CA THR A 50 -1.33 -10.55 5.01
C THR A 50 -2.34 -9.92 5.97
N GLU A 51 -3.07 -8.91 5.49
CA GLU A 51 -4.09 -8.18 6.25
C GLU A 51 -5.48 -8.64 5.82
N GLN A 52 -6.23 -9.23 6.74
CA GLN A 52 -7.64 -9.50 6.54
C GLN A 52 -8.46 -8.33 7.07
N PHE A 53 -9.19 -7.67 6.20
CA PHE A 53 -10.13 -6.60 6.54
C PHE A 53 -11.48 -7.21 6.92
N LEU A 54 -11.76 -7.33 8.21
CA LEU A 54 -13.04 -7.83 8.72
C LEU A 54 -14.16 -6.86 8.44
N SER A 55 -13.84 -5.58 8.40
CA SER A 55 -14.66 -4.44 8.02
C SER A 55 -13.77 -3.28 7.64
N ARG A 56 -14.34 -2.13 7.29
CA ARG A 56 -13.58 -0.91 7.03
C ARG A 56 -12.84 -0.35 8.26
N THR A 57 -13.13 -0.87 9.47
CA THR A 57 -12.56 -0.37 10.73
C THR A 57 -11.84 -1.43 11.57
N ARG A 58 -11.86 -2.69 11.16
CA ARG A 58 -11.28 -3.81 11.91
C ARG A 58 -10.50 -4.74 11.01
N THR A 59 -9.30 -5.12 11.45
CA THR A 59 -8.40 -6.01 10.70
C THR A 59 -7.76 -7.08 11.57
N VAL A 60 -7.25 -8.11 10.91
CA VAL A 60 -6.32 -9.10 11.47
C VAL A 60 -5.07 -9.13 10.60
N TRP A 61 -3.94 -8.80 11.18
CA TRP A 61 -2.64 -8.82 10.52
C TRP A 61 -1.90 -10.13 10.83
N ALA A 62 -1.70 -10.95 9.82
CA ALA A 62 -0.86 -12.15 9.89
C ALA A 62 0.53 -11.82 9.33
N ARG A 63 1.53 -11.73 10.18
CA ARG A 63 2.92 -11.45 9.79
C ARG A 63 3.55 -12.65 9.11
N ALA A 64 4.58 -12.41 8.30
CA ALA A 64 5.32 -13.48 7.61
C ALA A 64 5.94 -14.51 8.58
N ASN A 65 6.21 -14.14 9.83
CA ASN A 65 6.70 -15.05 10.88
C ASN A 65 5.61 -15.90 11.56
N GLY A 66 4.35 -15.76 11.13
CA GLY A 66 3.20 -16.52 11.67
C GLY A 66 2.52 -15.89 12.88
N THR A 67 2.99 -14.75 13.40
CA THR A 67 2.31 -14.04 14.50
C THR A 67 1.14 -13.22 13.99
N CYS A 68 0.11 -13.06 14.80
CA CYS A 68 -1.11 -12.32 14.49
C CYS A 68 -1.26 -11.10 15.39
N ALA A 69 -1.77 -10.00 14.81
CA ALA A 69 -2.16 -8.80 15.54
C ALA A 69 -3.55 -8.35 15.11
N TYR A 70 -4.29 -7.75 16.02
CA TYR A 70 -5.65 -7.29 15.75
C TYR A 70 -5.66 -5.78 15.71
N GLY A 71 -6.19 -5.22 14.62
CA GLY A 71 -6.07 -3.80 14.31
C GLY A 71 -7.39 -3.06 14.28
N VAL A 72 -7.30 -1.77 14.61
CA VAL A 72 -8.34 -0.78 14.34
C VAL A 72 -7.86 0.10 13.19
N VAL A 73 -8.71 0.28 12.19
CA VAL A 73 -8.42 1.11 11.02
C VAL A 73 -9.10 2.46 11.19
N THR A 74 -8.33 3.52 11.00
CA THR A 74 -8.82 4.90 10.91
C THR A 74 -8.33 5.55 9.64
N THR A 75 -9.04 6.58 9.17
CA THR A 75 -8.68 7.32 7.97
C THR A 75 -8.65 8.82 8.27
N GLY A 76 -7.79 9.55 7.60
CA GLY A 76 -7.68 11.00 7.68
C GLY A 76 -6.45 11.49 6.94
N ASP A 77 -6.48 12.73 6.46
CA ASP A 77 -5.36 13.39 5.76
C ASP A 77 -4.81 12.56 4.58
N GLY A 78 -5.68 11.86 3.85
CA GLY A 78 -5.30 11.02 2.72
C GLY A 78 -4.61 9.71 3.11
N GLN A 79 -4.66 9.30 4.38
CA GLN A 79 -3.99 8.15 4.93
C GLN A 79 -4.96 7.11 5.47
N VAL A 80 -4.55 5.84 5.41
CA VAL A 80 -5.15 4.73 6.14
C VAL A 80 -4.19 4.37 7.27
N CYS A 81 -4.67 4.40 8.50
CA CYS A 81 -3.86 4.17 9.70
C CYS A 81 -4.34 2.94 10.47
N PHE A 82 -3.39 2.20 11.02
CA PHE A 82 -3.61 0.98 11.77
C PHE A 82 -3.03 1.10 13.17
N ASP A 83 -3.83 0.78 14.17
CA ASP A 83 -3.43 0.64 15.57
C ASP A 83 -3.59 -0.84 15.94
N TYR A 84 -2.49 -1.54 16.19
CA TYR A 84 -2.50 -2.96 16.54
C TYR A 84 -2.41 -3.19 18.05
N ASP A 85 -3.07 -4.26 18.52
CA ASP A 85 -3.17 -4.61 19.93
C ASP A 85 -1.85 -5.03 20.59
N ASP A 86 -0.87 -5.45 19.78
CA ASP A 86 0.46 -5.86 20.24
C ASP A 86 1.53 -4.78 20.09
N ASP A 87 1.18 -3.61 19.60
CA ASP A 87 2.09 -2.45 19.54
C ASP A 87 2.18 -1.74 20.89
N PRO A 88 3.32 -1.08 21.19
CA PRO A 88 3.41 -0.17 22.32
C PRO A 88 2.39 0.97 22.22
N PRO A 89 1.89 1.51 23.36
CA PRO A 89 0.97 2.65 23.36
C PRO A 89 1.51 3.82 22.53
N GLY A 90 0.64 4.40 21.68
CA GLY A 90 0.97 5.55 20.83
C GLY A 90 1.66 5.21 19.50
N VAL A 91 1.98 3.94 19.25
CA VAL A 91 2.47 3.50 17.94
C VAL A 91 1.30 3.34 16.98
N ARG A 92 1.42 3.97 15.81
CA ARG A 92 0.42 3.93 14.75
C ARG A 92 1.11 3.80 13.41
N HIS A 93 0.60 2.93 12.55
CA HIS A 93 1.13 2.69 11.21
C HIS A 93 0.22 3.35 10.18
N CYS A 94 0.69 4.43 9.55
CA CYS A 94 -0.09 5.18 8.57
C CYS A 94 0.50 5.06 7.17
N TRP A 95 -0.37 4.92 6.18
CA TRP A 95 -0.02 4.63 4.80
C TRP A 95 -0.81 5.48 3.83
N VAL A 96 -0.15 5.95 2.77
CA VAL A 96 -0.79 6.60 1.62
C VAL A 96 -0.92 5.58 0.50
N PRO A 97 -2.14 5.18 0.11
CA PRO A 97 -2.34 4.26 -1.00
C PRO A 97 -2.21 4.96 -2.35
N PHE A 98 -1.65 4.27 -3.33
CA PHE A 98 -1.53 4.78 -4.69
C PHE A 98 -1.45 3.65 -5.72
N LEU A 99 -1.78 3.99 -6.99
CA LEU A 99 -1.56 3.13 -8.14
C LEU A 99 -0.34 3.60 -8.94
N ARG A 100 0.41 2.63 -9.44
CA ARG A 100 1.45 2.83 -10.45
C ARG A 100 1.39 1.67 -11.44
N ASP A 101 1.23 1.96 -12.72
CA ASP A 101 1.12 0.93 -13.77
C ASP A 101 0.06 -0.13 -13.44
N ALA A 102 -1.13 0.31 -12.99
CA ALA A 102 -2.26 -0.51 -12.55
C ALA A 102 -1.94 -1.47 -11.36
N ARG A 103 -0.83 -1.29 -10.67
CA ARG A 103 -0.44 -2.02 -9.45
C ARG A 103 -0.72 -1.17 -8.23
N LEU A 104 -1.19 -1.80 -7.16
CA LEU A 104 -1.53 -1.12 -5.90
C LEU A 104 -0.35 -1.12 -4.93
N PHE A 105 -0.03 0.04 -4.40
CA PHE A 105 1.03 0.27 -3.42
C PHE A 105 0.52 1.06 -2.23
N VAL A 106 1.27 0.97 -1.14
CA VAL A 106 1.11 1.83 0.04
C VAL A 106 2.48 2.36 0.45
N ALA A 107 2.56 3.67 0.69
CA ALA A 107 3.79 4.32 1.18
C ALA A 107 3.61 4.71 2.64
N SER A 108 4.54 4.30 3.51
CA SER A 108 4.52 4.66 4.92
C SER A 108 4.76 6.16 5.11
N THR A 109 4.00 6.75 6.02
CA THR A 109 4.23 8.12 6.51
C THR A 109 4.94 8.12 7.86
N SER A 110 5.00 6.98 8.55
CA SER A 110 5.70 6.79 9.81
C SER A 110 7.18 6.45 9.58
N ASP A 111 7.46 5.56 8.61
CA ASP A 111 8.80 5.14 8.20
C ASP A 111 9.06 5.65 6.78
N LEU A 112 9.66 6.83 6.68
CA LEU A 112 9.90 7.48 5.39
C LEU A 112 10.78 6.61 4.48
N GLY A 113 10.29 6.38 3.27
CA GLY A 113 10.94 5.56 2.26
C GLY A 113 10.48 4.10 2.24
N GLU A 114 9.69 3.65 3.20
CA GLU A 114 9.08 2.32 3.13
C GLU A 114 7.89 2.34 2.16
N VAL A 115 7.95 1.48 1.17
CA VAL A 115 6.88 1.23 0.20
C VAL A 115 6.61 -0.26 0.15
N GLN A 116 5.34 -0.62 0.21
CA GLN A 116 4.90 -2.00 0.05
C GLN A 116 3.96 -2.09 -1.15
N GLU A 117 4.03 -3.21 -1.85
CA GLU A 117 3.10 -3.56 -2.92
C GLU A 117 2.02 -4.50 -2.38
N VAL A 118 0.77 -4.25 -2.72
CA VAL A 118 -0.31 -5.22 -2.55
C VAL A 118 -0.21 -6.21 -3.70
N ILE A 119 0.30 -7.40 -3.42
CA ILE A 119 0.60 -8.41 -4.43
C ILE A 119 -0.55 -9.36 -4.71
N ASP A 120 -1.52 -9.43 -3.81
CA ASP A 120 -2.72 -10.24 -3.96
C ASP A 120 -3.86 -9.68 -3.11
N ILE A 121 -5.09 -9.82 -3.60
CA ILE A 121 -6.34 -9.58 -2.85
C ILE A 121 -7.25 -10.77 -3.08
N SER A 122 -7.61 -11.47 -1.99
CA SER A 122 -8.42 -12.68 -2.00
C SER A 122 -9.58 -12.60 -1.00
N ASP A 123 -10.47 -13.58 -1.05
CA ASP A 123 -11.55 -13.76 -0.07
C ASP A 123 -11.17 -14.78 1.03
N ASP A 124 -9.95 -15.33 0.98
CA ASP A 124 -9.49 -16.32 1.94
C ASP A 124 -9.11 -15.66 3.27
N PRO A 125 -9.61 -16.16 4.41
CA PRO A 125 -9.23 -15.64 5.72
C PRO A 125 -7.76 -15.96 6.04
N VAL A 126 -7.13 -15.13 6.87
CA VAL A 126 -5.80 -15.43 7.42
C VAL A 126 -5.88 -16.59 8.43
N ALA A 127 -4.78 -17.34 8.56
CA ALA A 127 -4.65 -18.44 9.53
C ALA A 127 -4.37 -17.90 10.95
N CYS A 128 -5.29 -17.09 11.48
CA CYS A 128 -5.23 -16.54 12.84
C CYS A 128 -6.47 -16.98 13.62
N THR A 129 -6.35 -17.09 14.96
CA THR A 129 -7.53 -17.23 15.82
C THR A 129 -8.45 -16.04 15.62
N GLN A 130 -9.76 -16.27 15.68
CA GLN A 130 -10.74 -15.20 15.51
C GLN A 130 -10.48 -14.04 16.47
N ALA A 131 -10.61 -12.81 15.97
CA ALA A 131 -10.52 -11.63 16.81
C ALA A 131 -11.56 -11.72 17.96
N PRO A 132 -11.19 -11.30 19.20
CA PRO A 132 -12.16 -11.24 20.28
C PRO A 132 -13.34 -10.39 19.85
N ILE A 133 -14.54 -10.94 19.98
CA ILE A 133 -15.78 -10.20 19.76
C ILE A 133 -15.93 -9.26 20.94
N SER A 134 -15.61 -8.01 20.76
CA SER A 134 -15.85 -6.97 21.75
C SER A 134 -17.12 -6.20 21.43
#